data_73c0e6483f5576b73a9a14ac91c1e316
#
_entry.id   73c0e6483f5576b73a9a14ac91c1e316
#
_cell.length_a   1.000
_cell.length_b   1.000
_cell.length_c   1.000
_cell.angle_alpha   90.00
_cell.angle_beta   90.00
_cell.angle_gamma   90.00
#
_symmetry.space_group_name_H-M   'P 1'
#
loop_
_entity.id
_entity.type
_entity.pdbx_description
1 polymer ?
#
loop_
_entity_poly.entity_id
_entity_poly.type
_entity_poly.pdbx_seq_one_letter_code
_entity_poly.pdbx_strand_id
1 'polypeptide(L)'
;MKILLNLCLQKTNFSFYNYSNPKPETRNLQIMDTTDKKLLALLQQDTKKTTKELSVKLNLSVTAVYERIKKLEREGIIDKYVALLNRTKIDKSFVVFCHIKLIQHTKEFLTTFEHQVVKLEEVLECFHVSGDYDYILKICVKDMEAYREFMVTKLTTLQHIGSTHSTFMIGEVKNTTAFTL
;
A
#
# COMPACT_ATOMS: atom_id res chain seq x y z
N MET A 1 -15.39 3.48 -24.50
CA MET A 1 -14.78 3.19 -23.21
C MET A 1 -15.75 2.58 -22.18
N LYS A 2 -17.01 3.01 -22.07
CA LYS A 2 -18.02 2.38 -21.16
C LYS A 2 -18.48 0.96 -21.55
N ILE A 3 -18.41 0.60 -22.83
CA ILE A 3 -18.90 -0.71 -23.35
C ILE A 3 -17.90 -1.85 -23.07
N LEU A 4 -16.60 -1.58 -23.04
CA LEU A 4 -15.57 -2.57 -22.71
C LEU A 4 -15.54 -2.93 -21.20
N LEU A 5 -15.88 -1.98 -20.33
CA LEU A 5 -15.94 -2.23 -18.88
C LEU A 5 -17.10 -3.18 -18.52
N ASN A 6 -18.25 -3.08 -19.22
CA ASN A 6 -19.41 -3.95 -18.98
C ASN A 6 -19.20 -5.39 -19.51
N LEU A 7 -18.39 -5.60 -20.55
CA LEU A 7 -18.09 -6.96 -21.05
C LEU A 7 -17.10 -7.72 -20.15
N CYS A 8 -16.23 -7.00 -19.44
CA CYS A 8 -15.32 -7.62 -18.47
C CYS A 8 -16.06 -8.06 -17.19
N LEU A 9 -17.10 -7.33 -16.78
CA LEU A 9 -17.91 -7.62 -15.58
C LEU A 9 -18.90 -8.80 -15.77
N GLN A 10 -19.23 -9.16 -17.01
CA GLN A 10 -20.20 -10.24 -17.28
C GLN A 10 -19.56 -11.64 -17.41
N LYS A 11 -18.24 -11.77 -17.50
CA LYS A 11 -17.55 -13.07 -17.66
C LYS A 11 -16.91 -13.62 -16.41
N THR A 12 -16.91 -12.90 -15.31
CA THR A 12 -16.41 -13.42 -14.04
C THR A 12 -17.49 -13.24 -12.99
N ASN A 13 -17.99 -14.34 -12.44
CA ASN A 13 -18.69 -14.36 -11.15
C ASN A 13 -17.69 -13.94 -10.05
N PHE A 14 -17.16 -12.73 -10.14
CA PHE A 14 -16.32 -12.13 -9.12
C PHE A 14 -17.25 -11.74 -7.95
N SER A 15 -17.47 -12.67 -7.07
CA SER A 15 -17.85 -12.35 -5.71
C SER A 15 -16.67 -11.54 -5.15
N PHE A 16 -16.83 -10.21 -5.10
CA PHE A 16 -15.89 -9.33 -4.41
C PHE A 16 -15.70 -9.88 -3.00
N TYR A 17 -14.57 -10.55 -2.80
CA TYR A 17 -14.16 -10.92 -1.46
C TYR A 17 -14.09 -9.64 -0.65
N ASN A 18 -14.93 -9.56 0.37
CA ASN A 18 -14.75 -8.61 1.45
C ASN A 18 -13.36 -8.87 2.05
N TYR A 19 -12.32 -8.28 1.44
CA TYR A 19 -11.19 -7.85 2.22
C TYR A 19 -11.79 -7.13 3.42
N SER A 20 -11.36 -7.46 4.61
CA SER A 20 -11.79 -6.88 5.88
C SER A 20 -11.36 -5.41 6.01
N ASN A 21 -11.65 -4.62 4.99
CA ASN A 21 -12.06 -3.27 5.23
C ASN A 21 -13.42 -3.40 5.91
N PRO A 22 -13.55 -3.08 7.20
CA PRO A 22 -14.86 -3.00 7.82
C PRO A 22 -15.69 -2.16 6.85
N LYS A 23 -16.89 -2.68 6.46
CA LYS A 23 -17.87 -1.87 5.72
C LYS A 23 -17.78 -0.49 6.33
N PRO A 24 -17.66 0.58 5.53
CA PRO A 24 -17.78 1.90 6.09
C PRO A 24 -19.14 1.87 6.78
N GLU A 25 -19.16 1.67 8.11
CA GLU A 25 -20.28 2.12 8.88
C GLU A 25 -20.54 3.52 8.34
N THR A 26 -21.77 3.88 8.09
CA THR A 26 -22.20 5.24 7.75
C THR A 26 -21.85 6.14 8.96
N ARG A 27 -20.56 6.22 9.29
CA ARG A 27 -20.04 7.26 10.13
C ARG A 27 -20.29 8.51 9.32
N ASN A 28 -21.03 9.44 9.89
CA ASN A 28 -20.99 10.82 9.45
C ASN A 28 -19.51 11.17 9.28
N LEU A 29 -19.03 11.10 8.05
CA LEU A 29 -17.68 11.54 7.68
C LEU A 29 -17.68 13.02 8.03
N GLN A 30 -17.21 13.32 9.22
CA GLN A 30 -17.07 14.70 9.65
C GLN A 30 -16.07 15.32 8.68
N ILE A 31 -16.60 16.15 7.80
CA ILE A 31 -15.85 16.72 6.68
C ILE A 31 -14.64 17.44 7.27
N MET A 32 -13.44 16.99 6.89
CA MET A 32 -12.21 17.69 7.26
C MET A 32 -12.29 19.15 6.85
N ASP A 33 -12.09 20.05 7.76
CA ASP A 33 -12.03 21.48 7.48
C ASP A 33 -10.71 21.86 6.76
N THR A 34 -10.65 23.06 6.24
CA THR A 34 -9.45 23.55 5.53
C THR A 34 -8.21 23.58 6.44
N THR A 35 -8.39 23.72 7.74
CA THR A 35 -7.30 23.71 8.72
C THR A 35 -6.78 22.29 8.95
N ASP A 36 -7.66 21.29 9.03
CA ASP A 36 -7.29 19.88 9.12
C ASP A 36 -6.47 19.45 7.89
N LYS A 37 -6.90 19.86 6.70
CA LYS A 37 -6.14 19.59 5.46
C LYS A 37 -4.76 20.23 5.47
N LYS A 38 -4.63 21.48 5.91
CA LYS A 38 -3.33 22.16 6.06
C LYS A 38 -2.45 21.47 7.10
N LEU A 39 -3.02 21.07 8.23
CA LEU A 39 -2.31 20.32 9.27
C LEU A 39 -1.77 19.00 8.74
N LEU A 40 -2.61 18.21 8.06
CA LEU A 40 -2.19 16.94 7.44
C LEU A 40 -1.11 17.16 6.38
N ALA A 41 -1.20 18.18 5.53
CA ALA A 41 -0.17 18.51 4.56
C ALA A 41 1.19 18.82 5.23
N LEU A 42 1.20 19.51 6.37
CA LEU A 42 2.41 19.76 7.15
C LEU A 42 2.98 18.49 7.78
N LEU A 43 2.12 17.62 8.32
CA LEU A 43 2.52 16.35 8.92
C LEU A 43 3.04 15.35 7.87
N GLN A 44 2.46 15.32 6.66
CA GLN A 44 2.96 14.50 5.56
C GLN A 44 4.35 14.92 5.07
N GLN A 45 4.73 16.19 5.25
CA GLN A 45 6.07 16.68 4.92
C GLN A 45 7.09 16.31 6.00
N ASP A 46 6.73 16.47 7.27
CA ASP A 46 7.63 16.22 8.38
C ASP A 46 6.84 16.03 9.68
N THR A 47 6.81 14.80 10.16
CA THR A 47 6.13 14.42 11.41
C THR A 47 6.91 14.79 12.67
N LYS A 48 8.18 15.25 12.57
CA LYS A 48 8.99 15.68 13.70
C LYS A 48 8.69 17.11 14.14
N LYS A 49 7.89 17.86 13.37
CA LYS A 49 7.46 19.19 13.78
C LYS A 49 6.71 19.13 15.11
N THR A 50 7.13 19.96 16.03
CA THR A 50 6.45 20.10 17.34
C THR A 50 5.07 20.73 17.18
N THR A 51 4.16 20.45 18.11
CA THR A 51 2.84 21.08 18.13
C THR A 51 2.95 22.62 18.18
N LYS A 52 4.01 23.15 18.81
CA LYS A 52 4.30 24.60 18.83
C LYS A 52 4.64 25.14 17.45
N GLU A 53 5.48 24.46 16.68
CA GLU A 53 5.82 24.88 15.30
C GLU A 53 4.60 24.81 14.38
N LEU A 54 3.78 23.76 14.52
CA LEU A 54 2.52 23.63 13.79
C LEU A 54 1.53 24.73 14.16
N SER A 55 1.43 25.12 15.46
CA SER A 55 0.54 26.18 15.91
C SER A 55 0.88 27.54 15.29
N VAL A 56 2.17 27.86 15.17
CA VAL A 56 2.63 29.07 14.48
C VAL A 56 2.25 29.06 13.00
N LYS A 57 2.49 27.91 12.30
CA LYS A 57 2.18 27.78 10.86
C LYS A 57 0.70 27.85 10.53
N LEU A 58 -0.15 27.38 11.46
CA LEU A 58 -1.59 27.33 11.29
C LEU A 58 -2.32 28.53 11.90
N ASN A 59 -1.59 29.40 12.59
CA ASN A 59 -2.15 30.53 13.36
C ASN A 59 -3.22 30.07 14.37
N LEU A 60 -2.90 29.03 15.17
CA LEU A 60 -3.76 28.41 16.17
C LEU A 60 -3.03 28.34 17.51
N SER A 61 -3.77 28.14 18.61
CA SER A 61 -3.15 27.77 19.87
C SER A 61 -2.54 26.37 19.83
N VAL A 62 -1.52 26.12 20.65
CA VAL A 62 -0.88 24.80 20.77
C VAL A 62 -1.90 23.73 21.15
N THR A 63 -2.81 24.04 22.08
CA THR A 63 -3.89 23.13 22.49
C THR A 63 -4.83 22.82 21.36
N ALA A 64 -5.23 23.82 20.54
CA ALA A 64 -6.13 23.59 19.41
C ALA A 64 -5.48 22.68 18.35
N VAL A 65 -4.18 22.80 18.09
CA VAL A 65 -3.47 21.91 17.18
C VAL A 65 -3.38 20.50 17.75
N TYR A 66 -3.07 20.37 19.05
CA TYR A 66 -3.02 19.06 19.71
C TYR A 66 -4.36 18.33 19.62
N GLU A 67 -5.47 19.00 19.95
CA GLU A 67 -6.80 18.41 19.90
C GLU A 67 -7.19 17.98 18.46
N ARG A 68 -6.80 18.76 17.44
CA ARG A 68 -7.02 18.38 16.04
C ARG A 68 -6.24 17.14 15.65
N ILE A 69 -4.97 17.03 16.04
CA ILE A 69 -4.17 15.83 15.80
C ILE A 69 -4.85 14.61 16.44
N LYS A 70 -5.23 14.74 17.73
CA LYS A 70 -5.91 13.65 18.45
C LYS A 70 -7.25 13.27 17.84
N LYS A 71 -7.99 14.23 17.30
CA LYS A 71 -9.21 13.97 16.54
C LYS A 71 -8.91 13.16 15.27
N LEU A 72 -7.94 13.57 14.46
CA LEU A 72 -7.56 12.92 13.20
C LEU A 72 -7.03 11.49 13.43
N GLU A 73 -6.28 11.26 14.51
CA GLU A 73 -5.84 9.92 14.96
C GLU A 73 -7.05 9.04 15.35
N ARG A 74 -7.94 9.57 16.20
CA ARG A 74 -9.13 8.83 16.67
C ARG A 74 -10.10 8.49 15.54
N GLU A 75 -10.21 9.36 14.55
CA GLU A 75 -11.06 9.14 13.37
C GLU A 75 -10.38 8.20 12.33
N GLY A 76 -9.14 7.80 12.57
CA GLY A 76 -8.38 6.92 11.65
C GLY A 76 -7.97 7.61 10.34
N ILE A 77 -8.00 8.95 10.29
CA ILE A 77 -7.49 9.72 9.14
C ILE A 77 -5.95 9.69 9.16
N ILE A 78 -5.36 9.75 10.34
CA ILE A 78 -3.95 9.41 10.56
C ILE A 78 -3.93 7.97 11.07
N ASP A 79 -3.46 7.05 10.22
CA ASP A 79 -3.32 5.64 10.57
C ASP A 79 -2.13 5.41 11.52
N LYS A 80 -0.95 5.90 11.12
CA LYS A 80 0.30 5.74 11.88
C LYS A 80 1.37 6.74 11.43
N TYR A 81 2.42 6.86 12.23
CA TYR A 81 3.63 7.62 11.92
C TYR A 81 4.77 6.64 11.64
N VAL A 82 5.45 6.78 10.51
CA VAL A 82 6.54 5.89 10.10
C VAL A 82 7.74 6.69 9.60
N ALA A 83 8.94 6.13 9.80
CA ALA A 83 10.15 6.65 9.18
C ALA A 83 10.27 6.09 7.76
N LEU A 84 10.49 6.94 6.77
CA LEU A 84 10.85 6.53 5.43
C LEU A 84 12.36 6.28 5.37
N LEU A 85 12.75 5.07 4.99
CA LEU A 85 14.15 4.66 4.93
C LEU A 85 14.74 4.86 3.54
N ASN A 86 16.01 5.22 3.50
CA ASN A 86 16.78 5.25 2.26
C ASN A 86 17.17 3.82 1.87
N ARG A 87 16.49 3.26 0.87
CA ARG A 87 16.65 1.88 0.40
C ARG A 87 18.09 1.52 0.02
N THR A 88 18.83 2.46 -0.57
CA THR A 88 20.22 2.23 -0.96
C THR A 88 21.12 2.05 0.25
N LYS A 89 20.85 2.76 1.36
CA LYS A 89 21.66 2.68 2.59
C LYS A 89 21.37 1.45 3.45
N ILE A 90 20.33 0.69 3.13
CA ILE A 90 19.91 -0.52 3.86
C ILE A 90 19.93 -1.76 2.97
N ASP A 91 20.67 -1.72 1.85
CA ASP A 91 20.81 -2.82 0.89
C ASP A 91 19.46 -3.37 0.36
N LYS A 92 18.50 -2.47 0.09
CA LYS A 92 17.17 -2.78 -0.48
C LYS A 92 16.88 -1.98 -1.75
N SER A 93 17.93 -1.64 -2.52
CA SER A 93 17.81 -0.76 -3.69
C SER A 93 17.30 -1.47 -4.95
N PHE A 94 17.45 -2.79 -5.05
CA PHE A 94 17.00 -3.55 -6.20
C PHE A 94 15.51 -3.87 -6.07
N VAL A 95 14.70 -3.18 -6.88
CA VAL A 95 13.23 -3.27 -6.84
C VAL A 95 12.72 -4.03 -8.05
N VAL A 96 11.86 -5.01 -7.79
CA VAL A 96 11.22 -5.83 -8.82
C VAL A 96 9.71 -5.84 -8.61
N PHE A 97 8.95 -5.65 -9.68
CA PHE A 97 7.52 -5.90 -9.72
C PHE A 97 7.30 -7.29 -10.29
N CYS A 98 6.87 -8.22 -9.44
CA CYS A 98 6.60 -9.59 -9.84
C CYS A 98 5.10 -9.79 -9.97
N HIS A 99 4.65 -10.07 -11.17
CA HIS A 99 3.27 -10.37 -11.49
C HIS A 99 3.05 -11.87 -11.30
N ILE A 100 2.02 -12.23 -10.56
CA ILE A 100 1.69 -13.61 -10.22
C ILE A 100 0.37 -14.01 -10.88
N LYS A 101 0.34 -15.18 -11.47
CA LYS A 101 -0.88 -15.84 -11.91
C LYS A 101 -1.03 -17.14 -11.13
N LEU A 102 -2.18 -17.35 -10.51
CA LEU A 102 -2.48 -18.59 -9.81
C LEU A 102 -2.97 -19.66 -10.77
N ILE A 103 -2.86 -20.92 -10.39
CA ILE A 103 -3.35 -22.05 -11.17
C ILE A 103 -4.87 -21.98 -11.33
N GLN A 104 -5.58 -21.59 -10.26
CA GLN A 104 -7.04 -21.43 -10.21
C GLN A 104 -7.43 -20.27 -9.31
N HIS A 105 -8.59 -19.67 -9.57
CA HIS A 105 -9.14 -18.54 -8.81
C HIS A 105 -10.15 -18.99 -7.74
N THR A 106 -9.88 -20.09 -7.05
CA THR A 106 -10.72 -20.51 -5.93
C THR A 106 -10.40 -19.71 -4.68
N LYS A 107 -11.38 -19.57 -3.80
CA LYS A 107 -11.19 -18.88 -2.51
C LYS A 107 -10.03 -19.47 -1.72
N GLU A 108 -9.95 -20.77 -1.70
CA GLU A 108 -8.91 -21.51 -0.99
C GLU A 108 -7.50 -21.14 -1.52
N PHE A 109 -7.32 -21.11 -2.85
CA PHE A 109 -6.04 -20.80 -3.47
C PHE A 109 -5.63 -19.34 -3.21
N LEU A 110 -6.58 -18.40 -3.35
CA LEU A 110 -6.34 -17.00 -3.04
C LEU A 110 -5.91 -16.83 -1.58
N THR A 111 -6.69 -17.36 -0.64
CA THR A 111 -6.41 -17.23 0.79
C THR A 111 -5.08 -17.88 1.19
N THR A 112 -4.78 -19.06 0.63
CA THR A 112 -3.53 -19.77 0.91
C THR A 112 -2.34 -18.97 0.43
N PHE A 113 -2.38 -18.46 -0.82
CA PHE A 113 -1.32 -17.63 -1.36
C PHE A 113 -1.12 -16.36 -0.54
N GLU A 114 -2.20 -15.64 -0.23
CA GLU A 114 -2.13 -14.41 0.57
C GLU A 114 -1.51 -14.64 1.95
N HIS A 115 -1.91 -15.71 2.66
CA HIS A 115 -1.32 -16.06 3.95
C HIS A 115 0.16 -16.43 3.89
N GLN A 116 0.63 -16.92 2.75
CA GLN A 116 2.02 -17.29 2.57
C GLN A 116 2.86 -16.08 2.14
N VAL A 117 2.40 -15.30 1.16
CA VAL A 117 3.16 -14.20 0.57
C VAL A 117 3.42 -13.05 1.55
N VAL A 118 2.49 -12.76 2.46
CA VAL A 118 2.66 -11.70 3.47
C VAL A 118 3.75 -11.99 4.51
N LYS A 119 4.23 -13.24 4.58
CA LYS A 119 5.32 -13.65 5.47
C LYS A 119 6.70 -13.49 4.85
N LEU A 120 6.77 -13.17 3.55
CA LEU A 120 8.03 -13.00 2.85
C LEU A 120 8.58 -11.58 3.10
N GLU A 121 9.71 -11.48 3.79
CA GLU A 121 10.32 -10.20 4.19
C GLU A 121 10.79 -9.34 2.99
N GLU A 122 11.09 -9.99 1.86
CA GLU A 122 11.47 -9.31 0.61
C GLU A 122 10.28 -8.65 -0.09
N VAL A 123 9.06 -9.09 0.20
CA VAL A 123 7.81 -8.54 -0.35
C VAL A 123 7.38 -7.33 0.48
N LEU A 124 7.59 -6.14 -0.06
CA LEU A 124 7.20 -4.90 0.59
C LEU A 124 5.71 -4.60 0.43
N GLU A 125 5.15 -4.91 -0.73
CA GLU A 125 3.75 -4.65 -1.08
C GLU A 125 3.21 -5.83 -1.91
N CYS A 126 1.95 -6.18 -1.69
CA CYS A 126 1.23 -7.20 -2.43
C CYS A 126 -0.17 -6.67 -2.78
N PHE A 127 -0.48 -6.59 -4.06
CA PHE A 127 -1.76 -6.09 -4.55
C PHE A 127 -2.49 -7.20 -5.28
N HIS A 128 -3.74 -7.47 -4.90
CA HIS A 128 -4.66 -8.26 -5.70
C HIS A 128 -5.22 -7.37 -6.80
N VAL A 129 -5.07 -7.77 -8.06
CA VAL A 129 -5.41 -6.95 -9.22
C VAL A 129 -6.37 -7.69 -10.14
N SER A 130 -7.00 -6.97 -11.04
CA SER A 130 -7.79 -7.54 -12.13
C SER A 130 -7.03 -7.43 -13.45
N GLY A 131 -7.19 -8.41 -14.35
CA GLY A 131 -6.54 -8.45 -15.66
C GLY A 131 -5.88 -9.78 -15.94
N ASP A 132 -4.72 -9.75 -16.59
CA ASP A 132 -3.99 -10.96 -17.00
C ASP A 132 -3.31 -11.69 -15.83
N TYR A 133 -3.08 -10.98 -14.73
CA TYR A 133 -2.45 -11.48 -13.50
C TYR A 133 -3.37 -11.28 -12.31
N ASP A 134 -3.17 -12.08 -11.27
CA ASP A 134 -3.96 -12.04 -10.04
C ASP A 134 -3.35 -11.13 -8.98
N TYR A 135 -2.01 -11.11 -8.90
CA TYR A 135 -1.28 -10.30 -7.93
C TYR A 135 -0.09 -9.59 -8.54
N ILE A 136 0.23 -8.43 -7.99
CA ILE A 136 1.48 -7.72 -8.24
C ILE A 136 2.19 -7.58 -6.90
N LEU A 137 3.42 -8.08 -6.84
CA LEU A 137 4.31 -7.96 -5.69
C LEU A 137 5.35 -6.89 -5.97
N LYS A 138 5.60 -6.01 -5.01
CA LYS A 138 6.78 -5.14 -5.01
C LYS A 138 7.82 -5.76 -4.08
N ILE A 139 8.89 -6.24 -4.68
CA ILE A 139 9.98 -6.94 -4.02
C ILE A 139 11.18 -6.00 -3.93
N CYS A 140 11.79 -5.91 -2.75
CA CYS A 140 12.95 -5.07 -2.50
C CYS A 140 14.09 -5.91 -1.90
N VAL A 141 15.14 -6.10 -2.67
CA VAL A 141 16.32 -6.88 -2.30
C VAL A 141 17.59 -6.09 -2.56
N LYS A 142 18.75 -6.66 -2.24
CA LYS A 142 20.04 -6.02 -2.41
C LYS A 142 20.42 -5.87 -3.89
N ASP A 143 20.34 -6.97 -4.64
CA ASP A 143 20.82 -7.09 -6.00
C ASP A 143 20.09 -8.22 -6.77
N MET A 144 20.50 -8.46 -8.01
CA MET A 144 19.94 -9.51 -8.87
C MET A 144 20.16 -10.91 -8.31
N GLU A 145 21.29 -11.16 -7.66
CA GLU A 145 21.58 -12.49 -7.08
C GLU A 145 20.65 -12.79 -5.92
N ALA A 146 20.46 -11.82 -5.01
CA ALA A 146 19.50 -11.92 -3.92
C ALA A 146 18.06 -12.11 -4.44
N TYR A 147 17.70 -11.46 -5.56
CA TYR A 147 16.40 -11.67 -6.21
C TYR A 147 16.26 -13.10 -6.74
N ARG A 148 17.28 -13.61 -7.42
CA ARG A 148 17.29 -14.98 -7.97
C ARG A 148 17.17 -16.00 -6.85
N GLU A 149 17.91 -15.84 -5.75
CA GLU A 149 17.80 -16.70 -4.59
C GLU A 149 16.39 -16.68 -4.01
N PHE A 150 15.83 -15.47 -3.80
CA PHE A 150 14.46 -15.29 -3.32
C PHE A 150 13.44 -16.02 -4.23
N MET A 151 13.57 -15.88 -5.54
CA MET A 151 12.67 -16.56 -6.48
C MET A 151 12.71 -18.07 -6.31
N VAL A 152 13.92 -18.67 -6.30
CA VAL A 152 14.09 -20.12 -6.29
C VAL A 152 13.78 -20.73 -4.92
N THR A 153 14.18 -20.07 -3.83
CA THR A 153 14.08 -20.65 -2.47
C THR A 153 12.81 -20.29 -1.72
N LYS A 154 12.14 -19.19 -2.11
CA LYS A 154 10.97 -18.67 -1.38
C LYS A 154 9.74 -18.52 -2.26
N LEU A 155 9.76 -17.66 -3.27
CA LEU A 155 8.54 -17.31 -4.00
C LEU A 155 7.96 -18.51 -4.78
N THR A 156 8.77 -19.21 -5.56
CA THR A 156 8.28 -20.33 -6.37
C THR A 156 7.98 -21.60 -5.57
N THR A 157 8.30 -21.60 -4.27
CA THR A 157 7.90 -22.68 -3.35
C THR A 157 6.51 -22.49 -2.76
N LEU A 158 5.92 -21.29 -2.93
CA LEU A 158 4.54 -21.04 -2.49
C LEU A 158 3.55 -21.88 -3.30
N GLN A 159 2.49 -22.31 -2.63
CA GLN A 159 1.47 -23.15 -3.25
C GLN A 159 0.61 -22.33 -4.23
N HIS A 160 0.12 -23.03 -5.25
CA HIS A 160 -0.86 -22.53 -6.21
C HIS A 160 -0.38 -21.45 -7.19
N ILE A 161 0.91 -21.14 -7.25
CA ILE A 161 1.45 -20.28 -8.29
C ILE A 161 1.47 -21.04 -9.62
N GLY A 162 0.79 -20.49 -10.63
CA GLY A 162 0.80 -21.02 -12.00
C GLY A 162 1.93 -20.44 -12.84
N SER A 163 2.12 -19.14 -12.77
CA SER A 163 3.23 -18.46 -13.45
C SER A 163 3.63 -17.16 -12.76
N THR A 164 4.85 -16.72 -13.02
CA THR A 164 5.40 -15.45 -12.55
C THR A 164 6.00 -14.67 -13.71
N HIS A 165 5.84 -13.35 -13.69
CA HIS A 165 6.49 -12.46 -14.65
C HIS A 165 7.16 -11.31 -13.90
N SER A 166 8.48 -11.20 -14.03
CA SER A 166 9.29 -10.22 -13.31
C SER A 166 9.57 -9.00 -14.17
N THR A 167 9.26 -7.81 -13.64
CA THR A 167 9.56 -6.52 -14.26
C THR A 167 10.54 -5.76 -13.37
N PHE A 168 11.73 -5.50 -13.88
CA PHE A 168 12.80 -4.84 -13.14
C PHE A 168 12.65 -3.32 -13.24
N MET A 169 12.71 -2.63 -12.09
CA MET A 169 12.69 -1.18 -12.05
C MET A 169 14.01 -0.61 -12.60
N ILE A 170 13.93 0.15 -13.68
CA ILE A 170 15.09 0.84 -14.26
C ILE A 170 15.40 2.12 -13.48
N GLY A 171 14.36 2.84 -13.06
CA GLY A 171 14.51 4.09 -12.30
C GLY A 171 13.18 4.51 -11.66
N GLU A 172 13.27 5.24 -10.57
CA GLU A 172 12.13 5.77 -9.84
C GLU A 172 11.93 7.24 -10.23
N VAL A 173 10.90 7.52 -11.03
CA VAL A 173 10.60 8.88 -11.52
C VAL A 173 9.91 9.72 -10.45
N LYS A 174 9.06 9.09 -9.63
CA LYS A 174 8.34 9.74 -8.53
C LYS A 174 8.11 8.74 -7.40
N ASN A 175 8.45 9.15 -6.19
CA ASN A 175 8.14 8.40 -4.98
C ASN A 175 7.69 9.38 -3.90
N THR A 176 6.42 9.32 -3.54
CA THR A 176 5.86 10.13 -2.46
C THR A 176 4.75 9.35 -1.76
N THR A 177 4.68 9.47 -0.46
CA THR A 177 3.57 8.96 0.36
C THR A 177 2.55 10.05 0.68
N ALA A 178 2.80 11.31 0.26
CA ALA A 178 1.93 12.44 0.55
C ALA A 178 0.79 12.56 -0.47
N PHE A 179 -0.43 12.62 0.04
CA PHE A 179 -1.64 12.91 -0.73
C PHE A 179 -1.88 14.43 -0.81
N THR A 180 -2.36 14.90 -1.96
CA THR A 180 -2.91 16.25 -2.09
C THR A 180 -4.34 16.24 -1.56
N LEU A 181 -4.65 17.13 -0.58
CA LEU A 181 -5.92 17.16 0.16
C LEU A 181 -6.77 18.37 -0.20
#